data_d1ddec88e6e2a45e19cccece8b7028d3
#
_entry.id   d1ddec88e6e2a45e19cccece8b7028d3
#
_cell.length_a   1.000
_cell.length_b   1.000
_cell.length_c   1.000
_cell.angle_alpha   90.00
_cell.angle_beta   90.00
_cell.angle_gamma   90.00
#
_symmetry.space_group_name_H-M   'P 1'
#
loop_
_entity.id
_entity.type
_entity.pdbx_description
1 polymer ?
#
loop_
_entity_poly.entity_id
_entity_poly.type
_entity_poly.pdbx_seq_one_letter_code
_entity_poly.pdbx_strand_id
1 'polypeptide(L)'
;EYQKVTFANISGEQMIYIYGCHPATMTFLQWTSDIQVLDKVLATPVVKINKTTVNERAEDEITLTWEPVDYAASYNVTVDGKKKNVAETTYSFSTANYAVEEAGGDFAIQVTAVPAEDDYIRVESQPAELSFHVNDVPDEPGIKIVRYDLTFPEGGNAEEMYVCENNAGFYVHTTGGWVIDKNSQNFAVVGSTEYDQYSTRLKGSKTSDSKTMTITVPNDGVLYIAARSANSSATDRTMALMQNGAEILAPTVIKDEDKFTAGDVSAFPYTVVNVKAGEIQVVLNNGINFYGIRYDATEGSAAEKVDKVWDFSAPEWVDAM
;
A
#
# COMPACT_ATOMS: atom_id res chain seq x y z
N GLU A 1 62.95 5.05 18.64
CA GLU A 1 62.65 3.90 19.53
C GLU A 1 61.16 3.78 19.71
N TYR A 2 60.65 2.56 19.52
CA TYR A 2 59.21 2.28 19.75
C TYR A 2 58.99 2.11 21.25
N GLN A 3 58.03 2.81 21.80
CA GLN A 3 57.54 2.55 23.15
C GLN A 3 56.43 1.48 23.07
N LYS A 4 56.71 0.31 23.65
CA LYS A 4 55.69 -0.73 23.79
C LYS A 4 55.00 -0.57 25.14
N VAL A 5 53.72 -0.30 25.12
CA VAL A 5 52.90 -0.30 26.32
C VAL A 5 52.04 -1.56 26.29
N THR A 6 52.13 -2.36 27.35
CA THR A 6 51.32 -3.57 27.48
C THR A 6 50.26 -3.34 28.57
N PHE A 7 49.01 -3.50 28.22
CA PHE A 7 47.93 -3.52 29.18
C PHE A 7 47.58 -4.98 29.51
N ALA A 8 47.69 -5.35 30.76
CA ALA A 8 47.38 -6.70 31.22
C ALA A 8 46.07 -6.69 32.01
N ASN A 9 45.26 -7.75 31.84
CA ASN A 9 44.04 -7.98 32.58
C ASN A 9 42.97 -6.88 32.40
N ILE A 10 42.87 -6.31 31.22
CA ILE A 10 41.77 -5.41 30.87
C ILE A 10 40.56 -6.27 30.50
N SER A 11 39.47 -6.12 31.25
CA SER A 11 38.19 -6.74 30.96
C SER A 11 37.10 -5.66 30.91
N GLY A 12 36.13 -5.83 30.01
CA GLY A 12 35.05 -4.87 29.81
C GLY A 12 35.43 -3.72 28.86
N GLU A 13 34.50 -2.81 28.66
CA GLU A 13 34.71 -1.64 27.81
C GLU A 13 35.72 -0.69 28.40
N GLN A 14 36.72 -0.34 27.61
CA GLN A 14 37.79 0.58 28.04
C GLN A 14 38.02 1.61 26.93
N MET A 15 38.10 2.85 27.34
CA MET A 15 38.47 3.93 26.45
C MET A 15 39.99 4.18 26.61
N ILE A 16 40.75 4.03 25.51
CA ILE A 16 42.16 4.29 25.50
C ILE A 16 42.46 5.71 25.04
N TYR A 17 42.95 6.54 25.93
CA TYR A 17 43.39 7.90 25.60
C TYR A 17 44.88 7.90 25.33
N ILE A 18 45.30 8.38 24.15
CA ILE A 18 46.70 8.55 23.79
C ILE A 18 47.01 10.06 23.84
N TYR A 19 47.78 10.46 24.82
CA TYR A 19 48.24 11.84 24.93
C TYR A 19 49.66 11.96 24.35
N GLY A 20 49.78 12.69 23.24
CA GLY A 20 51.10 13.07 22.69
C GLY A 20 51.66 14.26 23.44
N CYS A 21 52.78 14.08 24.13
CA CYS A 21 53.40 15.15 24.91
C CYS A 21 54.29 16.10 24.12
N HIS A 22 54.59 15.86 22.83
CA HIS A 22 55.45 16.72 22.04
C HIS A 22 55.11 16.62 20.52
N PRO A 23 55.02 17.76 19.81
CA PRO A 23 54.56 17.77 18.43
C PRO A 23 55.57 17.21 17.40
N ALA A 24 56.75 16.81 17.77
CA ALA A 24 57.80 16.63 16.78
C ALA A 24 58.10 15.20 16.37
N THR A 25 57.56 14.15 17.00
CA THR A 25 58.16 12.82 16.79
C THR A 25 57.24 11.61 16.79
N MET A 26 55.96 11.75 16.74
CA MET A 26 55.10 10.58 16.48
C MET A 26 54.93 10.39 14.98
N THR A 27 55.83 9.59 14.36
CA THR A 27 55.79 9.34 12.93
C THR A 27 54.81 8.27 12.53
N PHE A 28 54.50 7.34 13.39
CA PHE A 28 53.38 6.39 13.23
C PHE A 28 53.10 5.63 14.52
N LEU A 29 51.88 5.14 14.63
CA LEU A 29 51.45 4.21 15.65
C LEU A 29 51.32 2.83 15.02
N GLN A 30 52.15 1.87 15.43
CA GLN A 30 52.01 0.48 15.03
C GLN A 30 51.18 -0.25 16.09
N TRP A 31 50.04 -0.74 15.67
CA TRP A 31 49.19 -1.58 16.48
C TRP A 31 49.50 -3.05 16.18
N THR A 32 49.92 -3.84 17.16
CA THR A 32 50.05 -5.28 16.99
C THR A 32 48.84 -5.99 17.57
N SER A 33 48.31 -6.82 16.77
CA SER A 33 46.99 -7.41 16.72
C SER A 33 46.68 -8.41 17.81
N ASP A 34 46.10 -8.03 18.90
CA ASP A 34 45.20 -8.92 19.65
C ASP A 34 44.00 -8.14 20.25
N ILE A 35 43.75 -6.94 19.75
CA ILE A 35 42.49 -6.24 20.06
C ILE A 35 41.44 -6.71 19.07
N GLN A 36 40.63 -7.63 19.50
CA GLN A 36 39.35 -7.86 18.87
C GLN A 36 38.39 -6.78 19.40
N VAL A 37 38.08 -5.81 18.57
CA VAL A 37 36.90 -4.98 18.80
C VAL A 37 35.75 -5.91 18.55
N LEU A 38 35.22 -6.50 19.61
CA LEU A 38 33.96 -7.25 19.51
C LEU A 38 32.85 -6.24 19.50
N ASP A 39 32.27 -6.05 18.33
CA ASP A 39 31.03 -5.33 18.22
C ASP A 39 30.00 -5.98 19.15
N LYS A 40 29.46 -5.21 20.06
CA LYS A 40 28.37 -5.69 20.92
C LYS A 40 27.08 -5.73 20.13
N VAL A 41 26.71 -6.92 19.69
CA VAL A 41 25.44 -7.14 19.00
C VAL A 41 24.31 -6.93 20.01
N LEU A 42 23.33 -6.13 19.66
CA LEU A 42 22.11 -5.96 20.45
C LEU A 42 21.36 -7.29 20.60
N ALA A 43 20.60 -7.42 21.67
CA ALA A 43 19.74 -8.59 21.85
C ALA A 43 18.66 -8.64 20.76
N THR A 44 18.35 -9.82 20.25
CA THR A 44 17.26 -10.02 19.30
C THR A 44 15.92 -9.73 19.97
N PRO A 45 15.05 -8.89 19.39
CA PRO A 45 13.72 -8.62 19.93
C PRO A 45 12.87 -9.90 20.07
N VAL A 46 12.12 -10.01 21.13
CA VAL A 46 11.13 -11.09 21.31
C VAL A 46 9.78 -10.58 20.86
N VAL A 47 9.44 -10.85 19.60
CA VAL A 47 8.27 -10.30 18.93
C VAL A 47 7.06 -11.22 19.11
N LYS A 48 5.91 -10.61 19.43
CA LYS A 48 4.59 -11.26 19.44
C LYS A 48 3.78 -10.71 18.27
N ILE A 49 3.02 -11.59 17.65
CA ILE A 49 2.10 -11.27 16.56
C ILE A 49 0.66 -11.58 17.02
N ASN A 50 -0.28 -10.69 16.74
CA ASN A 50 -1.68 -10.88 17.13
C ASN A 50 -2.42 -11.90 16.26
N LYS A 51 -2.07 -12.01 14.97
CA LYS A 51 -2.67 -12.94 14.01
C LYS A 51 -1.56 -13.55 13.16
N THR A 52 -1.53 -14.87 13.08
CA THR A 52 -0.61 -15.64 12.23
C THR A 52 -1.25 -16.13 10.94
N THR A 53 -2.55 -15.98 10.80
CA THR A 53 -3.33 -16.37 9.64
C THR A 53 -4.41 -15.34 9.39
N VAL A 54 -4.54 -14.92 8.18
CA VAL A 54 -5.57 -14.00 7.67
C VAL A 54 -6.10 -14.53 6.35
N ASN A 55 -7.25 -14.03 5.91
CA ASN A 55 -7.75 -14.32 4.57
C ASN A 55 -7.28 -13.23 3.61
N GLU A 56 -7.06 -13.58 2.35
CA GLU A 56 -6.79 -12.58 1.33
C GLU A 56 -7.97 -11.61 1.20
N ARG A 57 -7.68 -10.38 0.75
CA ARG A 57 -8.67 -9.31 0.57
C ARG A 57 -9.44 -8.93 1.85
N ALA A 58 -9.13 -9.54 3.00
CA ALA A 58 -9.68 -9.09 4.27
C ALA A 58 -8.98 -7.79 4.72
N GLU A 59 -9.74 -6.82 5.20
CA GLU A 59 -9.20 -5.61 5.84
C GLU A 59 -8.76 -5.90 7.27
N ASP A 60 -7.94 -6.94 7.44
CA ASP A 60 -7.37 -7.29 8.72
C ASP A 60 -6.15 -6.44 9.04
N GLU A 61 -5.95 -6.17 10.32
CA GLU A 61 -4.74 -5.54 10.83
C GLU A 61 -3.89 -6.55 11.58
N ILE A 62 -2.65 -6.70 11.15
CA ILE A 62 -1.63 -7.45 11.89
C ILE A 62 -0.84 -6.47 12.74
N THR A 63 -0.76 -6.76 14.04
CA THR A 63 0.00 -5.98 14.99
C THR A 63 1.13 -6.82 15.59
N LEU A 64 2.32 -6.28 15.48
CA LEU A 64 3.54 -6.78 16.11
C LEU A 64 3.79 -6.00 17.39
N THR A 65 4.19 -6.69 18.46
CA THR A 65 4.59 -6.05 19.72
C THR A 65 5.82 -6.75 20.29
N TRP A 66 6.71 -6.01 20.95
CA TRP A 66 7.89 -6.56 21.61
C TRP A 66 8.25 -5.73 22.83
N GLU A 67 9.05 -6.30 23.71
CA GLU A 67 9.62 -5.56 24.84
C GLU A 67 10.81 -4.72 24.36
N PRO A 68 11.08 -3.57 24.99
CA PRO A 68 12.25 -2.77 24.68
C PRO A 68 13.53 -3.59 24.79
N VAL A 69 14.40 -3.45 23.80
CA VAL A 69 15.75 -4.03 23.84
C VAL A 69 16.70 -2.99 24.42
N ASP A 70 17.50 -3.41 25.40
CA ASP A 70 18.49 -2.52 26.02
C ASP A 70 19.42 -1.90 24.96
N TYR A 71 19.59 -0.60 25.02
CA TYR A 71 20.42 0.22 24.12
C TYR A 71 19.90 0.32 22.67
N ALA A 72 18.75 -0.22 22.34
CA ALA A 72 18.12 0.05 21.06
C ALA A 72 17.51 1.45 21.05
N ALA A 73 17.80 2.23 20.02
CA ALA A 73 17.19 3.53 19.77
C ALA A 73 15.96 3.44 18.87
N SER A 74 15.93 2.41 18.03
CA SER A 74 14.83 2.14 17.09
C SER A 74 14.83 0.68 16.66
N TYR A 75 13.84 0.32 15.82
CA TYR A 75 13.69 -1.02 15.28
C TYR A 75 13.45 -0.96 13.77
N ASN A 76 14.12 -1.81 13.04
CA ASN A 76 13.84 -2.05 11.64
C ASN A 76 12.82 -3.19 11.53
N VAL A 77 11.63 -2.88 11.06
CA VAL A 77 10.59 -3.87 10.77
C VAL A 77 10.56 -4.08 9.26
N THR A 78 10.75 -5.32 8.83
CA THR A 78 10.64 -5.71 7.42
C THR A 78 9.49 -6.67 7.27
N VAL A 79 8.51 -6.34 6.45
CA VAL A 79 7.37 -7.18 6.11
C VAL A 79 7.40 -7.40 4.60
N ASP A 80 7.49 -8.65 4.18
CA ASP A 80 7.56 -9.02 2.76
C ASP A 80 8.60 -8.19 1.98
N GLY A 81 9.81 -8.09 2.52
CA GLY A 81 10.92 -7.32 1.94
C GLY A 81 10.80 -5.78 2.08
N LYS A 82 9.69 -5.23 2.55
CA LYS A 82 9.48 -3.80 2.74
C LYS A 82 9.93 -3.40 4.15
N LYS A 83 11.02 -2.63 4.22
CA LYS A 83 11.64 -2.20 5.49
C LYS A 83 11.08 -0.85 5.95
N LYS A 84 10.74 -0.75 7.23
CA LYS A 84 10.39 0.50 7.91
C LYS A 84 11.11 0.59 9.26
N ASN A 85 11.66 1.77 9.58
CA ASN A 85 12.22 2.05 10.89
C ASN A 85 11.16 2.68 11.79
N VAL A 86 11.05 2.20 13.03
CA VAL A 86 10.12 2.69 14.06
C VAL A 86 10.84 2.87 15.39
N ALA A 87 10.45 3.86 16.17
CA ALA A 87 11.01 4.08 17.52
C ALA A 87 10.21 3.33 18.60
N GLU A 88 8.95 3.04 18.32
CA GLU A 88 8.04 2.35 19.23
C GLU A 88 8.30 0.84 19.23
N THR A 89 7.82 0.17 20.26
CA THR A 89 7.88 -1.30 20.41
C THR A 89 6.62 -1.99 19.88
N THR A 90 5.95 -1.35 18.96
CA THR A 90 4.76 -1.86 18.26
C THR A 90 4.77 -1.40 16.81
N TYR A 91 4.24 -2.22 15.93
CA TYR A 91 4.04 -1.91 14.53
C TYR A 91 2.83 -2.63 13.98
N SER A 92 1.94 -1.88 13.30
CA SER A 92 0.75 -2.45 12.65
C SER A 92 0.79 -2.22 11.15
N PHE A 93 0.22 -3.18 10.42
CA PHE A 93 0.04 -3.07 8.97
C PHE A 93 -1.25 -3.77 8.53
N SER A 94 -1.84 -3.26 7.45
CA SER A 94 -3.05 -3.83 6.85
C SER A 94 -2.71 -4.99 5.92
N THR A 95 -3.56 -6.01 5.89
CA THR A 95 -3.45 -7.16 4.99
C THR A 95 -4.25 -7.01 3.70
N ALA A 96 -4.95 -5.90 3.51
CA ALA A 96 -5.83 -5.65 2.36
C ALA A 96 -5.14 -5.81 0.98
N ASN A 97 -3.81 -5.64 0.92
CA ASN A 97 -3.04 -5.71 -0.32
C ASN A 97 -2.33 -7.06 -0.55
N TYR A 98 -2.60 -8.06 0.29
CA TYR A 98 -2.02 -9.40 0.11
C TYR A 98 -3.00 -10.25 -0.66
N ALA A 99 -2.66 -10.56 -1.91
CA ALA A 99 -3.32 -11.53 -2.76
C ALA A 99 -2.41 -12.76 -2.91
N VAL A 100 -3.00 -13.94 -2.98
CA VAL A 100 -2.31 -15.21 -3.08
C VAL A 100 -2.94 -16.07 -4.17
N GLU A 101 -2.23 -17.10 -4.61
CA GLU A 101 -2.77 -18.15 -5.51
C GLU A 101 -3.48 -19.24 -4.70
N GLU A 102 -4.16 -20.15 -5.36
CA GLU A 102 -5.03 -21.22 -4.79
C GLU A 102 -4.49 -21.98 -3.56
N ALA A 103 -3.19 -21.94 -3.31
CA ALA A 103 -2.58 -22.61 -2.14
C ALA A 103 -2.42 -21.73 -0.91
N GLY A 104 -2.77 -20.43 -1.02
CA GLY A 104 -2.39 -19.46 -0.02
C GLY A 104 -0.89 -19.10 -0.09
N GLY A 105 -0.42 -18.23 0.79
CA GLY A 105 0.98 -17.79 0.80
C GLY A 105 1.48 -17.40 2.19
N ASP A 106 2.76 -17.70 2.44
CA ASP A 106 3.46 -17.29 3.65
C ASP A 106 4.29 -16.03 3.39
N PHE A 107 4.15 -15.03 4.25
CA PHE A 107 4.86 -13.77 4.16
C PHE A 107 5.80 -13.60 5.35
N ALA A 108 7.06 -13.30 5.07
CA ALA A 108 8.08 -13.16 6.08
C ALA A 108 8.01 -11.82 6.80
N ILE A 109 8.26 -11.86 8.10
CA ILE A 109 8.42 -10.68 8.95
C ILE A 109 9.77 -10.77 9.65
N GLN A 110 10.51 -9.66 9.69
CA GLN A 110 11.75 -9.54 10.43
C GLN A 110 11.73 -8.28 11.28
N VAL A 111 12.19 -8.38 12.52
CA VAL A 111 12.35 -7.23 13.42
C VAL A 111 13.76 -7.23 13.97
N THR A 112 14.48 -6.14 13.74
CA THR A 112 15.89 -5.97 14.15
C THR A 112 16.00 -4.75 15.06
N ALA A 113 16.64 -4.87 16.22
CA ALA A 113 16.95 -3.75 17.09
C ALA A 113 18.14 -2.96 16.54
N VAL A 114 18.03 -1.64 16.53
CA VAL A 114 19.01 -0.72 15.95
C VAL A 114 19.54 0.19 17.06
N PRO A 115 20.86 0.28 17.28
CA PRO A 115 21.46 1.20 18.25
C PRO A 115 21.32 2.65 17.80
N ALA A 116 21.61 3.60 18.69
CA ALA A 116 21.70 5.00 18.33
C ALA A 116 22.82 5.25 17.31
N GLU A 117 22.67 6.26 16.45
CA GLU A 117 23.64 6.60 15.40
C GLU A 117 25.03 6.97 15.97
N ASP A 118 25.07 7.49 17.19
CA ASP A 118 26.28 7.84 17.92
C ASP A 118 26.81 6.72 18.82
N ASP A 119 26.22 5.54 18.79
CA ASP A 119 26.70 4.36 19.49
C ASP A 119 27.71 3.59 18.62
N TYR A 120 28.97 3.91 18.80
CA TYR A 120 30.09 3.28 18.05
C TYR A 120 30.53 1.91 18.57
N ILE A 121 29.85 1.37 19.58
CA ILE A 121 30.22 0.12 20.24
C ILE A 121 29.26 -1.00 19.88
N ARG A 122 27.99 -0.66 19.63
CA ARG A 122 26.93 -1.62 19.39
C ARG A 122 26.57 -1.67 17.93
N VAL A 123 26.17 -2.85 17.49
CA VAL A 123 25.65 -3.09 16.15
C VAL A 123 24.23 -3.65 16.24
N GLU A 124 23.52 -3.60 15.13
CA GLU A 124 22.17 -4.14 15.02
C GLU A 124 22.07 -5.59 15.53
N SER A 125 20.95 -5.95 16.11
CA SER A 125 20.67 -7.33 16.53
C SER A 125 20.58 -8.27 15.33
N GLN A 126 20.62 -9.57 15.60
CA GLN A 126 20.03 -10.53 14.66
C GLN A 126 18.54 -10.28 14.53
N PRO A 127 17.94 -10.53 13.36
CA PRO A 127 16.51 -10.37 13.19
C PRO A 127 15.71 -11.39 14.00
N ALA A 128 14.64 -10.96 14.64
CA ALA A 128 13.57 -11.86 15.03
C ALA A 128 12.78 -12.21 13.78
N GLU A 129 12.68 -13.50 13.48
CA GLU A 129 11.99 -13.99 12.28
C GLU A 129 10.62 -14.56 12.64
N LEU A 130 9.60 -14.10 11.93
CA LEU A 130 8.21 -14.56 12.02
C LEU A 130 7.63 -14.65 10.61
N SER A 131 6.46 -15.26 10.52
CA SER A 131 5.67 -15.24 9.30
C SER A 131 4.18 -15.16 9.64
N PHE A 132 3.39 -14.75 8.66
CA PHE A 132 1.96 -14.91 8.67
C PHE A 132 1.53 -15.58 7.38
N HIS A 133 0.46 -16.35 7.46
CA HIS A 133 -0.13 -17.03 6.34
C HIS A 133 -1.35 -16.27 5.83
N VAL A 134 -1.46 -16.08 4.53
CA VAL A 134 -2.65 -15.57 3.86
C VAL A 134 -3.34 -16.75 3.20
N ASN A 135 -4.54 -17.09 3.68
CA ASN A 135 -5.37 -18.08 3.03
C ASN A 135 -5.91 -17.53 1.71
N ASP A 136 -5.85 -18.33 0.68
CA ASP A 136 -6.71 -18.14 -0.47
C ASP A 136 -8.16 -18.22 0.01
N VAL A 137 -8.96 -17.24 -0.36
CA VAL A 137 -10.41 -17.33 -0.27
C VAL A 137 -10.87 -17.74 -1.65
N PRO A 138 -11.24 -19.00 -1.87
CA PRO A 138 -11.69 -19.44 -3.18
C PRO A 138 -12.76 -18.47 -3.67
N ASP A 139 -12.55 -17.92 -4.86
CA ASP A 139 -13.61 -17.17 -5.52
C ASP A 139 -14.86 -18.04 -5.45
N GLU A 140 -15.97 -17.49 -4.95
CA GLU A 140 -17.23 -18.23 -4.93
C GLU A 140 -17.42 -18.85 -6.32
N PRO A 141 -17.81 -20.13 -6.44
CA PRO A 141 -17.89 -20.80 -7.74
C PRO A 141 -18.70 -19.94 -8.71
N GLY A 142 -18.02 -19.33 -9.68
CA GLY A 142 -18.63 -18.45 -10.66
C GLY A 142 -18.38 -16.95 -10.51
N ILE A 143 -17.69 -16.47 -9.47
CA ILE A 143 -17.29 -15.05 -9.36
C ILE A 143 -15.87 -14.88 -9.89
N LYS A 144 -15.71 -14.02 -10.88
CA LYS A 144 -14.43 -13.64 -11.45
C LYS A 144 -14.24 -12.13 -11.31
N ILE A 145 -13.07 -11.71 -10.84
CA ILE A 145 -12.69 -10.29 -10.89
C ILE A 145 -12.04 -10.01 -12.23
N VAL A 146 -12.59 -9.05 -12.96
CA VAL A 146 -12.06 -8.61 -14.26
C VAL A 146 -11.73 -7.14 -14.20
N ARG A 147 -10.48 -6.79 -14.50
CA ARG A 147 -10.01 -5.41 -14.56
C ARG A 147 -10.36 -4.78 -15.91
N TYR A 148 -10.91 -3.58 -15.84
CA TYR A 148 -11.17 -2.69 -16.96
C TYR A 148 -10.53 -1.32 -16.71
N ASP A 149 -9.88 -0.77 -17.71
CA ASP A 149 -9.25 0.55 -17.63
C ASP A 149 -9.90 1.51 -18.63
N LEU A 150 -10.36 2.65 -18.14
CA LEU A 150 -10.91 3.73 -18.95
C LEU A 150 -9.98 4.92 -18.90
N THR A 151 -9.58 5.40 -20.07
CA THR A 151 -8.75 6.60 -20.24
C THR A 151 -9.46 7.64 -21.08
N PHE A 152 -8.99 8.89 -21.03
CA PHE A 152 -9.59 10.00 -21.77
C PHE A 152 -8.76 10.28 -23.01
N PRO A 153 -9.31 10.15 -24.24
CA PRO A 153 -8.59 10.44 -25.48
C PRO A 153 -8.32 11.93 -25.64
N GLU A 154 -7.18 12.29 -26.23
CA GLU A 154 -6.82 13.68 -26.49
C GLU A 154 -7.81 14.34 -27.47
N GLY A 155 -8.25 15.55 -27.19
CA GLY A 155 -9.10 16.36 -28.06
C GLY A 155 -10.61 16.10 -27.91
N GLY A 156 -11.02 15.37 -26.88
CA GLY A 156 -12.43 15.16 -26.56
C GLY A 156 -13.16 16.48 -26.23
N ASN A 157 -14.42 16.56 -26.65
CA ASN A 157 -15.30 17.71 -26.48
C ASN A 157 -16.24 17.55 -25.28
N ALA A 158 -16.92 18.64 -24.93
CA ALA A 158 -17.67 18.92 -23.72
C ALA A 158 -18.82 18.00 -23.49
N GLU A 159 -19.45 17.27 -24.15
CA GLU A 159 -20.57 16.38 -23.88
C GLU A 159 -20.32 15.01 -24.51
N GLU A 160 -19.37 14.30 -23.91
CA GLU A 160 -18.96 13.03 -24.49
C GLU A 160 -19.18 11.87 -23.51
N MET A 161 -19.50 10.74 -24.11
CA MET A 161 -19.49 9.45 -23.47
C MET A 161 -18.13 8.79 -23.76
N TYR A 162 -17.35 8.55 -22.71
CA TYR A 162 -16.09 7.83 -22.80
C TYR A 162 -16.36 6.38 -22.42
N VAL A 163 -16.33 5.50 -23.40
CA VAL A 163 -16.66 4.09 -23.23
C VAL A 163 -15.37 3.28 -23.10
N CYS A 164 -15.33 2.37 -22.15
CA CYS A 164 -14.23 1.43 -22.01
C CYS A 164 -14.15 0.51 -23.24
N GLU A 165 -12.96 0.37 -23.83
CA GLU A 165 -12.76 -0.37 -25.08
C GLU A 165 -13.23 -1.83 -24.99
N ASN A 166 -12.98 -2.48 -23.85
CA ASN A 166 -13.28 -3.89 -23.65
C ASN A 166 -14.54 -4.14 -22.81
N ASN A 167 -15.29 -3.08 -22.45
CA ASN A 167 -16.54 -3.20 -21.69
C ASN A 167 -17.48 -2.02 -21.99
N ALA A 168 -18.39 -2.19 -22.93
CA ALA A 168 -19.33 -1.15 -23.34
C ALA A 168 -20.30 -0.71 -22.22
N GLY A 169 -20.47 -1.51 -21.17
CA GLY A 169 -21.28 -1.16 -20.00
C GLY A 169 -20.54 -0.29 -18.97
N PHE A 170 -19.22 -0.17 -19.10
CA PHE A 170 -18.40 0.71 -18.28
C PHE A 170 -18.05 1.97 -19.07
N TYR A 171 -18.60 3.09 -18.65
CA TYR A 171 -18.38 4.38 -19.32
C TYR A 171 -18.48 5.56 -18.37
N VAL A 172 -17.90 6.67 -18.80
CA VAL A 172 -18.04 8.00 -18.16
C VAL A 172 -18.82 8.90 -19.11
N HIS A 173 -19.81 9.59 -18.59
CA HIS A 173 -20.54 10.62 -19.31
C HIS A 173 -20.34 11.98 -18.65
N THR A 174 -20.06 13.00 -19.45
CA THR A 174 -19.84 14.38 -18.99
C THR A 174 -20.71 15.37 -19.74
N THR A 175 -21.16 16.41 -19.04
CA THR A 175 -21.84 17.55 -19.65
C THR A 175 -21.23 18.87 -19.16
N GLY A 176 -21.38 19.96 -19.90
CA GLY A 176 -21.04 21.29 -19.43
C GLY A 176 -19.59 21.73 -19.55
N GLY A 177 -18.92 21.35 -20.64
CA GLY A 177 -17.66 21.98 -21.04
C GLY A 177 -16.43 21.46 -20.31
N TRP A 178 -16.30 20.14 -20.23
CA TRP A 178 -15.06 19.49 -19.82
C TRP A 178 -14.02 19.52 -20.95
N VAL A 179 -12.74 19.53 -20.61
CA VAL A 179 -11.65 19.62 -21.58
C VAL A 179 -10.61 18.57 -21.27
N ILE A 180 -10.11 17.87 -22.31
CA ILE A 180 -9.01 16.92 -22.19
C ILE A 180 -7.75 17.57 -22.71
N ASP A 181 -6.65 17.43 -21.96
CA ASP A 181 -5.31 17.83 -22.41
C ASP A 181 -4.26 16.75 -22.05
N LYS A 182 -3.06 16.91 -22.61
CA LYS A 182 -1.91 16.08 -22.29
C LYS A 182 -1.36 16.47 -20.91
N ASN A 183 -1.30 15.50 -20.03
CA ASN A 183 -0.64 15.63 -18.75
C ASN A 183 -0.37 14.24 -18.18
N SER A 184 0.88 13.80 -18.15
CA SER A 184 1.24 12.47 -17.67
C SER A 184 1.37 12.45 -16.15
N GLN A 185 0.75 11.46 -15.52
CA GLN A 185 0.88 11.20 -14.09
C GLN A 185 0.83 9.69 -13.83
N ASN A 186 1.46 9.29 -12.73
CA ASN A 186 1.42 7.92 -12.24
C ASN A 186 0.46 7.83 -11.05
N PHE A 187 -0.30 6.76 -11.00
CA PHE A 187 -1.21 6.44 -9.91
C PHE A 187 -0.97 5.01 -9.42
N ALA A 188 -1.12 4.78 -8.14
CA ALA A 188 -0.95 3.46 -7.55
C ALA A 188 -1.88 3.28 -6.33
N VAL A 189 -2.12 2.04 -5.97
CA VAL A 189 -2.71 1.71 -4.68
C VAL A 189 -1.66 1.94 -3.59
N VAL A 190 -2.04 2.57 -2.50
CA VAL A 190 -1.11 2.87 -1.41
C VAL A 190 -0.49 1.57 -0.89
N GLY A 191 0.84 1.53 -0.86
CA GLY A 191 1.61 0.36 -0.46
C GLY A 191 1.95 -0.60 -1.60
N SER A 192 1.42 -0.40 -2.83
CA SER A 192 1.80 -1.18 -4.01
C SER A 192 3.15 -0.71 -4.57
N THR A 193 3.89 -1.64 -5.17
CA THR A 193 5.04 -1.34 -6.04
C THR A 193 4.65 -1.17 -7.49
N GLU A 194 3.44 -1.59 -7.87
CA GLU A 194 2.89 -1.41 -9.21
C GLU A 194 2.19 -0.06 -9.31
N TYR A 195 2.24 0.52 -10.50
CA TYR A 195 1.61 1.79 -10.81
C TYR A 195 1.04 1.78 -12.23
N ASP A 196 0.01 2.61 -12.43
CA ASP A 196 -0.54 2.89 -13.75
C ASP A 196 -0.12 4.28 -14.20
N GLN A 197 0.28 4.42 -15.47
CA GLN A 197 0.65 5.68 -16.06
C GLN A 197 -0.45 6.16 -17.02
N TYR A 198 -0.93 7.37 -16.78
CA TYR A 198 -1.89 8.04 -17.66
C TYR A 198 -1.22 9.22 -18.36
N SER A 199 -1.48 9.41 -19.64
CA SER A 199 -0.89 10.45 -20.49
C SER A 199 -1.77 11.68 -20.70
N THR A 200 -3.05 11.56 -20.42
CA THR A 200 -4.07 12.60 -20.58
C THR A 200 -4.83 12.82 -19.29
N ARG A 201 -5.52 13.95 -19.22
CA ARG A 201 -6.45 14.23 -18.10
C ARG A 201 -7.71 14.92 -18.61
N LEU A 202 -8.84 14.60 -17.99
CA LEU A 202 -10.08 15.33 -18.08
C LEU A 202 -10.08 16.44 -17.00
N LYS A 203 -10.12 17.70 -17.41
CA LYS A 203 -10.10 18.85 -16.51
C LYS A 203 -11.46 19.08 -15.87
N GLY A 204 -11.53 18.85 -14.56
CA GLY A 204 -12.71 19.09 -13.76
C GLY A 204 -12.82 20.50 -13.24
N SER A 205 -14.03 20.90 -12.95
CA SER A 205 -14.37 22.07 -12.15
C SER A 205 -15.54 21.73 -11.23
N LYS A 206 -16.01 22.70 -10.44
CA LYS A 206 -17.21 22.49 -9.60
C LYS A 206 -18.36 21.92 -10.46
N THR A 207 -18.96 20.84 -9.99
CA THR A 207 -20.17 20.29 -10.61
C THR A 207 -21.41 21.13 -10.27
N SER A 208 -22.40 21.12 -11.14
CA SER A 208 -23.68 21.81 -11.04
C SER A 208 -24.71 21.11 -11.90
N ASP A 209 -25.95 21.57 -11.90
CA ASP A 209 -27.02 21.01 -12.76
C ASP A 209 -26.69 21.05 -14.27
N SER A 210 -25.84 22.01 -14.69
CA SER A 210 -25.41 22.16 -16.08
C SER A 210 -24.02 21.62 -16.35
N LYS A 211 -23.30 21.13 -15.35
CA LYS A 211 -21.95 20.56 -15.48
C LYS A 211 -21.85 19.30 -14.63
N THR A 212 -22.01 18.18 -15.27
CA THR A 212 -22.07 16.88 -14.59
C THR A 212 -20.96 15.93 -15.04
N MET A 213 -20.68 14.97 -14.22
CA MET A 213 -19.92 13.77 -14.55
C MET A 213 -20.58 12.58 -13.87
N THR A 214 -20.86 11.56 -14.64
CA THR A 214 -21.34 10.27 -14.12
C THR A 214 -20.44 9.15 -14.60
N ILE A 215 -20.32 8.12 -13.77
CA ILE A 215 -19.63 6.88 -14.07
C ILE A 215 -20.67 5.78 -14.05
N THR A 216 -20.75 4.99 -15.09
CA THR A 216 -21.67 3.83 -15.13
C THR A 216 -20.85 2.55 -15.14
N VAL A 217 -21.23 1.61 -14.29
CA VAL A 217 -20.64 0.27 -14.21
C VAL A 217 -21.71 -0.80 -14.39
N PRO A 218 -21.42 -1.87 -15.14
CA PRO A 218 -22.40 -2.91 -15.44
C PRO A 218 -22.66 -3.89 -14.29
N ASN A 219 -21.68 -4.06 -13.40
CA ASN A 219 -21.69 -5.03 -12.30
C ASN A 219 -21.24 -4.38 -10.99
N ASP A 220 -21.40 -5.08 -9.90
CA ASP A 220 -20.76 -4.74 -8.64
C ASP A 220 -19.22 -4.81 -8.79
N GLY A 221 -18.48 -4.05 -8.01
CA GLY A 221 -17.02 -4.07 -8.09
C GLY A 221 -16.35 -2.94 -7.33
N VAL A 222 -15.11 -2.67 -7.69
CA VAL A 222 -14.28 -1.63 -7.09
C VAL A 222 -13.82 -0.63 -8.14
N LEU A 223 -14.06 0.64 -7.91
CA LEU A 223 -13.52 1.74 -8.71
C LEU A 223 -12.22 2.26 -8.08
N TYR A 224 -11.21 2.45 -8.91
CA TYR A 224 -9.97 3.14 -8.61
C TYR A 224 -9.92 4.40 -9.47
N ILE A 225 -10.20 5.54 -8.86
CA ILE A 225 -10.30 6.82 -9.57
C ILE A 225 -8.95 7.53 -9.49
N ALA A 226 -8.30 7.69 -10.66
CA ALA A 226 -7.08 8.46 -10.79
C ALA A 226 -7.41 9.96 -10.83
N ALA A 227 -7.52 10.59 -9.66
CA ALA A 227 -7.92 11.99 -9.52
C ALA A 227 -6.84 12.81 -8.80
N ARG A 228 -6.72 14.07 -9.19
CA ARG A 228 -5.75 15.00 -8.63
C ARG A 228 -6.36 16.40 -8.52
N SER A 229 -5.99 17.15 -7.47
CA SER A 229 -6.33 18.58 -7.37
C SER A 229 -5.84 19.34 -8.62
N ALA A 230 -6.68 20.19 -9.20
CA ALA A 230 -6.26 21.06 -10.31
C ALA A 230 -5.36 22.22 -9.86
N ASN A 231 -5.11 22.35 -8.56
CA ASN A 231 -4.18 23.30 -7.97
C ASN A 231 -3.36 22.59 -6.89
N SER A 232 -2.06 22.52 -7.07
CA SER A 232 -1.13 21.80 -6.18
C SER A 232 -1.08 22.37 -4.74
N SER A 233 -1.49 23.62 -4.55
CA SER A 233 -1.50 24.25 -3.23
C SER A 233 -2.88 24.22 -2.55
N ALA A 234 -3.91 23.67 -3.19
CA ALA A 234 -5.25 23.64 -2.62
C ALA A 234 -5.42 22.43 -1.69
N THR A 235 -5.96 22.68 -0.50
CA THR A 235 -6.20 21.68 0.54
C THR A 235 -7.69 21.47 0.83
N ASP A 236 -8.57 22.11 0.06
CA ASP A 236 -10.02 22.19 0.30
C ASP A 236 -10.88 21.62 -0.85
N ARG A 237 -10.24 21.03 -1.88
CA ARG A 237 -10.95 20.48 -3.04
C ARG A 237 -11.41 19.07 -2.74
N THR A 238 -12.73 18.87 -2.77
CA THR A 238 -13.34 17.59 -2.43
C THR A 238 -14.03 16.96 -3.61
N MET A 239 -13.97 15.64 -3.63
CA MET A 239 -14.77 14.76 -4.47
C MET A 239 -15.66 13.89 -3.58
N ALA A 240 -16.93 13.81 -3.92
CA ALA A 240 -17.87 12.88 -3.34
C ALA A 240 -18.50 12.05 -4.46
N LEU A 241 -18.97 10.86 -4.13
CA LEU A 241 -19.68 9.98 -5.06
C LEU A 241 -21.04 9.63 -4.48
N MET A 242 -22.06 9.73 -5.34
CA MET A 242 -23.45 9.39 -5.01
C MET A 242 -23.92 8.26 -5.92
N GLN A 243 -24.55 7.25 -5.36
CA GLN A 243 -25.17 6.17 -6.12
C GLN A 243 -26.54 5.87 -5.54
N ASN A 244 -27.57 5.79 -6.39
CA ASN A 244 -28.96 5.55 -5.98
C ASN A 244 -29.46 6.53 -4.89
N GLY A 245 -29.00 7.79 -4.93
CA GLY A 245 -29.34 8.81 -3.95
C GLY A 245 -28.63 8.69 -2.61
N ALA A 246 -27.76 7.71 -2.43
CA ALA A 246 -26.92 7.54 -1.23
C ALA A 246 -25.47 7.97 -1.51
N GLU A 247 -24.80 8.49 -0.49
CA GLU A 247 -23.39 8.81 -0.54
C GLU A 247 -22.59 7.50 -0.35
N ILE A 248 -21.78 7.14 -1.37
CA ILE A 248 -20.88 5.98 -1.34
C ILE A 248 -19.43 6.39 -1.09
N LEU A 249 -19.10 7.66 -1.32
CA LEU A 249 -17.86 8.31 -0.90
C LEU A 249 -18.22 9.68 -0.34
N ALA A 250 -17.98 9.89 0.95
CA ALA A 250 -18.11 11.20 1.59
C ALA A 250 -17.18 12.24 0.94
N PRO A 251 -17.47 13.56 1.04
CA PRO A 251 -16.59 14.58 0.49
C PRO A 251 -15.15 14.42 0.96
N THR A 252 -14.33 13.82 0.12
CA THR A 252 -12.92 13.49 0.39
C THR A 252 -12.03 14.52 -0.26
N VAL A 253 -11.07 15.06 0.50
CA VAL A 253 -10.11 16.04 0.00
C VAL A 253 -9.07 15.34 -0.88
N ILE A 254 -8.89 15.85 -2.09
CA ILE A 254 -7.88 15.35 -3.05
C ILE A 254 -6.67 16.29 -3.01
N LYS A 255 -5.55 15.82 -2.50
CA LYS A 255 -4.34 16.61 -2.29
C LYS A 255 -3.19 16.16 -3.18
N ASP A 256 -2.36 17.10 -3.59
CA ASP A 256 -1.13 16.81 -4.33
C ASP A 256 0.03 16.34 -3.43
N GLU A 257 -0.03 16.66 -2.15
CA GLU A 257 0.97 16.26 -1.17
C GLU A 257 0.91 14.77 -0.78
N ASP A 258 -0.20 14.09 -1.12
CA ASP A 258 -0.39 12.66 -0.82
C ASP A 258 0.44 11.72 -1.73
N LYS A 259 1.38 12.27 -2.50
CA LYS A 259 2.30 11.47 -3.31
C LYS A 259 3.17 10.54 -2.46
N PHE A 260 3.40 9.35 -2.99
CA PHE A 260 4.29 8.36 -2.40
C PHE A 260 5.14 7.67 -3.48
N THR A 261 6.09 6.84 -3.07
CA THR A 261 6.91 6.06 -3.99
C THR A 261 6.28 4.69 -4.22
N ALA A 262 5.94 4.38 -5.47
CA ALA A 262 5.48 3.07 -5.91
C ALA A 262 6.56 2.48 -6.84
N GLY A 263 7.21 1.40 -6.41
CA GLY A 263 8.39 0.90 -7.10
C GLY A 263 9.50 1.94 -7.12
N ASP A 264 9.86 2.40 -8.32
CA ASP A 264 10.90 3.40 -8.57
C ASP A 264 10.34 4.79 -8.97
N VAL A 265 9.01 4.97 -8.96
CA VAL A 265 8.35 6.19 -9.41
C VAL A 265 7.58 6.89 -8.30
N SER A 266 7.44 8.21 -8.43
CA SER A 266 6.50 8.98 -7.62
C SER A 266 5.10 8.86 -8.21
N ALA A 267 4.14 8.39 -7.41
CA ALA A 267 2.75 8.18 -7.80
C ALA A 267 1.78 8.90 -6.87
N PHE A 268 0.59 9.20 -7.38
CA PHE A 268 -0.55 9.64 -6.56
C PHE A 268 -1.36 8.44 -6.12
N PRO A 269 -2.00 8.48 -4.95
CA PRO A 269 -2.94 7.46 -4.55
C PRO A 269 -4.18 7.48 -5.44
N TYR A 270 -4.72 6.29 -5.74
CA TYR A 270 -6.09 6.18 -6.22
C TYR A 270 -7.09 6.52 -5.12
N THR A 271 -8.22 7.12 -5.50
CA THR A 271 -9.41 7.08 -4.66
C THR A 271 -10.14 5.76 -4.94
N VAL A 272 -10.25 4.89 -3.93
CA VAL A 272 -10.78 3.53 -4.06
C VAL A 272 -12.15 3.46 -3.43
N VAL A 273 -13.16 2.94 -4.17
CA VAL A 273 -14.56 2.88 -3.71
C VAL A 273 -15.25 1.62 -4.20
N ASN A 274 -15.91 0.90 -3.30
CA ASN A 274 -16.81 -0.20 -3.65
C ASN A 274 -18.08 0.35 -4.27
N VAL A 275 -18.53 -0.23 -5.37
CA VAL A 275 -19.69 0.21 -6.13
C VAL A 275 -20.63 -0.93 -6.47
N LYS A 276 -21.90 -0.60 -6.62
CA LYS A 276 -22.93 -1.49 -7.17
C LYS A 276 -23.11 -1.21 -8.68
N ALA A 277 -23.68 -2.17 -9.41
CA ALA A 277 -24.08 -1.95 -10.79
C ALA A 277 -24.98 -0.70 -10.91
N GLY A 278 -24.75 0.12 -11.94
CA GLY A 278 -25.53 1.31 -12.22
C GLY A 278 -24.72 2.59 -12.33
N GLU A 279 -25.43 3.71 -12.26
CA GLU A 279 -24.88 5.06 -12.43
C GLU A 279 -24.39 5.63 -11.08
N ILE A 280 -23.23 6.26 -11.12
CA ILE A 280 -22.57 6.92 -9.99
C ILE A 280 -22.35 8.38 -10.37
N GLN A 281 -22.95 9.30 -9.62
CA GLN A 281 -22.74 10.72 -9.81
C GLN A 281 -21.48 11.20 -9.08
N VAL A 282 -20.62 11.92 -9.80
CA VAL A 282 -19.44 12.58 -9.24
C VAL A 282 -19.80 14.01 -8.83
N VAL A 283 -19.55 14.35 -7.57
CA VAL A 283 -19.82 15.68 -7.00
C VAL A 283 -18.50 16.35 -6.63
N LEU A 284 -18.21 17.50 -7.24
CA LEU A 284 -17.01 18.28 -7.01
C LEU A 284 -17.36 19.66 -6.44
N ASN A 285 -16.69 20.06 -5.37
CA ASN A 285 -16.81 21.43 -4.86
C ASN A 285 -15.94 22.44 -5.62
N ASN A 286 -14.87 21.96 -6.29
CA ASN A 286 -13.94 22.79 -7.07
C ASN A 286 -13.19 21.93 -8.10
N GLY A 287 -12.15 22.49 -8.74
CA GLY A 287 -11.41 21.83 -9.80
C GLY A 287 -10.60 20.61 -9.36
N ILE A 288 -10.97 19.45 -9.85
CA ILE A 288 -10.26 18.18 -9.76
C ILE A 288 -10.07 17.64 -11.16
N ASN A 289 -8.88 17.18 -11.50
CA ASN A 289 -8.55 16.58 -12.77
C ASN A 289 -8.60 15.06 -12.65
N PHE A 290 -9.19 14.38 -13.62
CA PHE A 290 -9.27 12.93 -13.71
C PHE A 290 -8.31 12.46 -14.80
N TYR A 291 -7.52 11.43 -14.51
CA TYR A 291 -6.53 10.87 -15.44
C TYR A 291 -7.00 9.56 -16.06
N GLY A 292 -7.78 8.80 -15.34
CA GLY A 292 -8.39 7.56 -15.77
C GLY A 292 -9.20 6.94 -14.64
N ILE A 293 -9.89 5.87 -14.97
CA ILE A 293 -10.64 5.08 -13.99
C ILE A 293 -10.37 3.61 -14.27
N ARG A 294 -9.82 2.91 -13.30
CA ARG A 294 -9.76 1.47 -13.29
C ARG A 294 -11.00 0.94 -12.58
N TYR A 295 -11.59 -0.09 -13.12
CA TYR A 295 -12.75 -0.77 -12.56
C TYR A 295 -12.47 -2.27 -12.49
N ASP A 296 -12.40 -2.80 -11.28
CA ASP A 296 -12.29 -4.22 -11.00
C ASP A 296 -13.72 -4.76 -10.82
N ALA A 297 -14.28 -5.28 -11.92
CA ALA A 297 -15.65 -5.79 -11.96
C ALA A 297 -15.74 -7.16 -11.30
N THR A 298 -16.76 -7.36 -10.49
CA THR A 298 -17.17 -8.68 -10.03
C THR A 298 -18.04 -9.30 -11.13
N GLU A 299 -17.43 -10.09 -12.00
CA GLU A 299 -18.17 -10.86 -13.00
C GLU A 299 -18.52 -12.23 -12.42
N GLY A 300 -19.74 -12.38 -11.91
CA GLY A 300 -20.30 -13.70 -11.67
C GLY A 300 -20.64 -14.32 -13.02
N SER A 301 -20.34 -15.60 -13.23
CA SER A 301 -21.34 -16.37 -13.94
C SER A 301 -22.61 -16.16 -13.12
N ALA A 302 -23.64 -15.55 -13.68
CA ALA A 302 -24.96 -15.65 -13.10
C ALA A 302 -25.05 -17.11 -12.68
N ALA A 303 -25.09 -17.37 -11.35
CA ALA A 303 -25.44 -18.71 -10.91
C ALA A 303 -26.62 -19.01 -11.78
N GLU A 304 -26.47 -19.99 -12.68
CA GLU A 304 -27.62 -20.47 -13.43
C GLU A 304 -28.66 -20.57 -12.35
N LYS A 305 -29.68 -19.70 -12.40
CA LYS A 305 -30.84 -19.90 -11.55
C LYS A 305 -31.25 -21.29 -11.97
N VAL A 306 -30.75 -22.24 -11.21
CA VAL A 306 -31.24 -23.59 -11.33
C VAL A 306 -32.64 -23.46 -10.79
N ASP A 307 -33.59 -23.08 -11.66
CA ASP A 307 -34.99 -23.32 -11.46
C ASP A 307 -35.21 -24.85 -11.49
N LYS A 308 -34.40 -25.54 -10.72
CA LYS A 308 -34.70 -26.88 -10.24
C LYS A 308 -35.70 -26.66 -9.12
N VAL A 309 -36.96 -26.66 -9.52
CA VAL A 309 -38.02 -27.02 -8.58
C VAL A 309 -37.67 -28.45 -8.12
N TRP A 310 -37.08 -28.54 -6.91
CA TRP A 310 -36.82 -29.80 -6.28
C TRP A 310 -38.20 -30.37 -5.88
N ASP A 311 -38.69 -31.27 -6.71
CA ASP A 311 -39.92 -32.02 -6.38
C ASP A 311 -39.50 -33.15 -5.42
N PHE A 312 -39.58 -32.86 -4.12
CA PHE A 312 -39.32 -33.85 -3.06
C PHE A 312 -40.37 -34.96 -2.99
N SER A 313 -41.42 -34.93 -3.83
CA SER A 313 -42.41 -36.02 -3.95
C SER A 313 -42.05 -37.04 -5.02
N ALA A 314 -40.96 -36.82 -5.77
CA ALA A 314 -40.50 -37.76 -6.79
C ALA A 314 -39.99 -39.08 -6.15
N PRO A 315 -40.39 -40.22 -6.66
CA PRO A 315 -40.08 -41.53 -6.04
C PRO A 315 -38.60 -41.80 -5.85
N GLU A 316 -37.74 -41.23 -6.64
CA GLU A 316 -36.30 -41.38 -6.56
C GLU A 316 -35.65 -40.79 -5.29
N TRP A 317 -36.36 -39.97 -4.53
CA TRP A 317 -35.87 -39.41 -3.27
C TRP A 317 -36.29 -40.21 -2.03
N VAL A 318 -37.22 -41.17 -2.21
CA VAL A 318 -37.74 -41.98 -1.11
C VAL A 318 -36.79 -43.15 -0.79
N ASP A 319 -35.96 -43.56 -1.74
CA ASP A 319 -35.00 -44.66 -1.58
C ASP A 319 -33.61 -44.22 -1.07
N ALA A 320 -33.40 -42.92 -0.83
CA ALA A 320 -32.13 -42.36 -0.37
C ALA A 320 -32.15 -41.95 1.15
N MET A 321 -33.22 -42.25 1.85
CA MET A 321 -33.32 -42.15 3.29
C MET A 321 -33.36 -43.53 3.91
#